data_bf1331877965fcf9ddea31e22b2b213e
#
_entry.id   bf1331877965fcf9ddea31e22b2b213e
#
_cell.length_a   1.000
_cell.length_b   1.000
_cell.length_c   1.000
_cell.angle_alpha   90.00
_cell.angle_beta   90.00
_cell.angle_gamma   90.00
#
_symmetry.space_group_name_H-M   'P 1'
#
loop_
_entity.id
_entity.type
_entity.pdbx_description
1 polymer ?
#
loop_
_entity_poly.entity_id
_entity_poly.type
_entity_poly.pdbx_seq_one_letter_code
_entity_poly.pdbx_strand_id
1 'polypeptide(L)' 'MMSPFNIVRNTRETYDRFHQQNITEVEVQFQDETPTWIPLETLIAIKSYLGISEE' A
#
# COMPACT_ATOMS: atom_id res chain seq x y z
N MET A 1 -15.40 4.30 11.25
CA MET A 1 -14.09 4.06 11.83
C MET A 1 -12.97 4.47 10.88
N MET A 2 -11.95 5.06 11.40
CA MET A 2 -10.88 5.56 10.58
C MET A 2 -9.79 4.53 10.39
N SER A 3 -9.26 4.47 9.19
CA SER A 3 -8.13 3.61 8.92
C SER A 3 -6.90 4.12 9.66
N PRO A 4 -5.97 3.22 10.00
CA PRO A 4 -4.72 3.65 10.59
C PRO A 4 -3.82 4.37 9.59
N PHE A 5 -4.19 4.39 8.33
CA PHE A 5 -3.42 5.09 7.32
C PHE A 5 -4.36 5.60 6.23
N ASN A 6 -3.87 6.57 5.50
CA ASN A 6 -4.58 7.14 4.38
C ASN A 6 -3.86 6.74 3.11
N ILE A 7 -4.63 6.31 2.11
CA ILE A 7 -4.06 5.96 0.83
C ILE A 7 -3.97 7.23 0.01
N VAL A 8 -2.77 7.57 -0.41
CA VAL A 8 -2.57 8.65 -1.34
C VAL A 8 -2.88 8.11 -2.72
N ARG A 9 -3.57 8.88 -3.52
CA ARG A 9 -4.11 8.38 -4.78
C ARG A 9 -3.09 8.28 -5.88
N ASN A 10 -1.92 7.82 -5.56
CA ASN A 10 -0.87 7.63 -6.54
C ASN A 10 -0.50 6.18 -6.62
N THR A 11 -0.35 5.71 -7.84
CA THR A 11 0.12 4.37 -8.08
C THR A 11 1.23 4.43 -9.11
N ARG A 12 2.06 3.43 -9.12
CA ARG A 12 3.09 3.33 -10.13
C ARG A 12 3.47 1.88 -10.33
N GLU A 13 4.04 1.61 -11.48
CA GLU A 13 4.58 0.29 -11.75
C GLU A 13 6.09 0.36 -11.66
N THR A 14 6.66 -0.66 -11.03
CA THR A 14 8.10 -0.74 -10.92
C THR A 14 8.50 -2.20 -11.12
N TYR A 15 9.77 -2.39 -11.50
CA TYR A 15 10.27 -3.73 -11.74
C TYR A 15 10.87 -4.29 -10.46
N ASP A 16 10.36 -5.44 -10.05
CA ASP A 16 10.87 -6.13 -8.87
C ASP A 16 11.96 -7.08 -9.31
N ARG A 17 13.20 -6.69 -9.07
CA ARG A 17 14.34 -7.49 -9.50
C ARG A 17 14.43 -8.80 -8.76
N PHE A 18 13.92 -8.81 -7.54
CA PHE A 18 13.98 -10.01 -6.72
C PHE A 18 13.08 -11.09 -7.28
N HIS A 19 11.88 -10.72 -7.69
CA HIS A 19 10.91 -11.65 -8.26
C HIS A 19 10.89 -11.62 -9.78
N GLN A 20 11.69 -10.72 -10.37
CA GLN A 20 11.83 -10.61 -11.82
C GLN A 20 10.49 -10.40 -12.51
N GLN A 21 9.75 -9.47 -12.00
CA GLN A 21 8.45 -9.14 -12.57
C GLN A 21 8.08 -7.71 -12.23
N ASN A 22 7.15 -7.17 -12.99
CA ASN A 22 6.63 -5.85 -12.68
C ASN A 22 5.61 -5.96 -11.56
N ILE A 23 5.67 -5.00 -10.65
CA ILE A 23 4.69 -4.93 -9.57
C ILE A 23 4.10 -3.53 -9.54
N THR A 24 2.92 -3.45 -8.94
CA THR A 24 2.25 -2.18 -8.74
C THR A 24 2.48 -1.73 -7.30
N GLU A 25 2.87 -0.47 -7.15
CA GLU A 25 3.03 0.11 -5.83
C GLU A 25 2.03 1.23 -5.65
N VAL A 26 1.62 1.44 -4.41
CA VAL A 26 0.72 2.53 -4.08
C VAL A 26 1.39 3.39 -3.03
N GLU A 27 1.07 4.66 -3.09
CA GLU A 27 1.59 5.61 -2.11
C GLU A 27 0.60 5.70 -0.95
N VAL A 28 1.08 5.43 0.25
CA VAL A 28 0.25 5.46 1.45
C VAL A 28 0.91 6.36 2.48
N GLN A 29 0.09 6.89 3.34
CA GLN A 29 0.57 7.71 4.44
C GLN A 29 0.04 7.15 5.74
N PHE A 30 0.95 6.87 6.67
CA PHE A 30 0.60 6.36 7.98
C PHE A 30 0.53 7.52 8.94
N GLN A 31 -0.69 7.96 9.24
CA GLN A 31 -0.92 9.02 10.21
C GLN A 31 0.00 10.22 9.98
N ASP A 32 0.92 10.45 10.89
CA ASP A 32 1.76 11.64 10.84
C ASP A 32 3.06 11.43 10.09
N GLU A 33 3.20 10.31 9.42
CA GLU A 33 4.46 10.03 8.76
C GLU A 33 4.42 10.46 7.32
N THR A 34 5.62 10.54 6.73
CA THR A 34 5.74 10.88 5.33
C THR A 34 5.13 9.78 4.48
N PRO A 35 4.50 10.14 3.37
CA PRO A 35 3.99 9.11 2.47
C PRO A 35 5.11 8.20 1.98
N THR A 36 4.79 6.94 1.84
CA THR A 36 5.75 5.96 1.38
C THR A 36 5.10 5.05 0.35
N TRP A 37 5.94 4.44 -0.47
CA TRP A 37 5.46 3.54 -1.51
C TRP A 37 5.57 2.12 -1.02
N ILE A 38 4.49 1.38 -1.14
CA ILE A 38 4.50 -0.04 -0.80
C ILE A 38 3.85 -0.83 -1.91
N PRO A 39 4.23 -2.10 -2.08
CA PRO A 39 3.56 -2.94 -3.06
C PRO A 39 2.08 -3.06 -2.77
N LEU A 40 1.28 -3.14 -3.82
CA LEU A 40 -0.15 -3.29 -3.64
C LEU A 40 -0.49 -4.52 -2.83
N GLU A 41 0.24 -5.61 -3.06
CA GLU A 41 0.02 -6.83 -2.30
C GLU A 41 0.24 -6.61 -0.81
N THR A 42 1.25 -5.81 -0.48
CA THR A 42 1.52 -5.51 0.92
C THR A 42 0.37 -4.73 1.53
N LEU A 43 -0.17 -3.77 0.79
CA LEU A 43 -1.31 -3.02 1.30
C LEU A 43 -2.51 -3.94 1.56
N ILE A 44 -2.77 -4.85 0.64
CA ILE A 44 -3.88 -5.78 0.80
C ILE A 44 -3.66 -6.65 2.02
N ALA A 45 -2.42 -7.11 2.22
CA ALA A 45 -2.11 -7.94 3.37
C ALA A 45 -2.29 -7.18 4.68
N ILE A 46 -1.87 -5.92 4.70
CA ILE A 46 -2.03 -5.11 5.90
C ILE A 46 -3.51 -4.91 6.23
N LYS A 47 -4.30 -4.60 5.22
CA LYS A 47 -5.72 -4.38 5.44
C LYS A 47 -6.39 -5.66 5.95
N SER A 48 -5.99 -6.79 5.41
CA SER A 48 -6.55 -8.07 5.84
C SER A 48 -6.13 -8.36 7.28
N TYR A 49 -4.88 -8.11 7.60
CA TYR A 49 -4.36 -8.36 8.94
C TYR A 49 -5.07 -7.51 9.98
N LEU A 50 -5.35 -6.27 9.64
CA LEU A 50 -6.01 -5.37 10.57
C LEU A 50 -7.52 -5.53 10.58
N GLY A 51 -8.06 -6.33 9.68
CA GLY A 51 -9.50 -6.50 9.60
C GLY A 51 -10.23 -5.31 9.04
N ILE A 52 -9.55 -4.50 8.25
CA ILE A 52 -10.16 -3.31 7.67
C ILE A 52 -11.00 -3.71 6.48
N SER A 53 -12.24 -3.22 6.47
CA SER A 53 -13.15 -3.51 5.39
C SER A 53 -13.08 -2.45 4.31
N GLU A 54 -13.29 -2.89 3.08
CA GLU A 54 -13.33 -1.97 1.96
C GLU A 54 -14.70 -1.32 1.80
N GLU A 55 -15.66 -1.85 2.47
CA GLU A 55 -17.03 -1.35 2.33
C GLU A 55 -17.22 0.07 2.70
#